data_5cf4271b7779f843e81ee600702e7d3f
#
_entry.id   5cf4271b7779f843e81ee600702e7d3f
#
_cell.length_a   1.000
_cell.length_b   1.000
_cell.length_c   1.000
_cell.angle_alpha   90.00
_cell.angle_beta   90.00
_cell.angle_gamma   90.00
#
_symmetry.space_group_name_H-M   'P 1'
#
loop_
_entity.id
_entity.type
_entity.pdbx_description
1 polymer ?
#
loop_
_entity_poly.entity_id
_entity_poly.type
_entity_poly.pdbx_seq_one_letter_code
_entity_poly.pdbx_strand_id
1 'polypeptide(L)'
;FGRVDKTGQMGAMSASAALYSIVNRTSTATAKQDWHLHRPAQPDDMCEDCEDAYGVVKVDAHPALTVLNKPNNFYTRQELLESGQQHIDLTGEGWLVVARIGRMPAELWVARPDRMVVVSDPRDFLVGYIYLTPDGQEQPLRLEDVLSIRMPNPMDPYRGLGPVQTIMSQIDGAAYSAEWNANFYRNGARPGGIVKLSRQMSDHQFEQLVERWNYDHKGVANAGRTAFLEEGDWVDVKPMSVADMQLVETSNLNRDTILLAYGASKFDVGVLEDVNRAASTAAANNFGERMTVPRLDRWQGMLNNDFLPLFPGAVEQSLKFVYASPVQRDRTEDRADKLTSAQVFEILIRSRVDPKQAAEVAGLPEMEMMPEPEPAPVVVAPPPAQPGLAPDDEPVPA
;
A
#
# COMPACT_ATOMS: atom_id res chain seq x y z
N PHE A 1 27.31 17.65 0.81
CA PHE A 1 26.43 16.52 0.52
C PHE A 1 25.88 16.71 -0.88
N GLY A 2 26.09 15.71 -1.78
CA GLY A 2 25.61 15.77 -3.15
C GLY A 2 24.09 15.94 -3.19
N ARG A 3 23.60 16.69 -4.17
CA ARG A 3 22.16 16.88 -4.42
C ARG A 3 21.53 15.50 -4.61
N VAL A 4 20.56 15.13 -3.76
CA VAL A 4 19.89 13.83 -3.85
C VAL A 4 19.16 13.76 -5.19
N ASP A 5 19.49 12.76 -6.00
CA ASP A 5 18.91 12.57 -7.34
C ASP A 5 17.49 11.98 -7.24
N LYS A 6 16.49 12.85 -7.02
CA LYS A 6 15.07 12.44 -6.99
C LYS A 6 14.57 11.97 -8.36
N THR A 7 15.14 12.50 -9.44
CA THR A 7 14.81 12.08 -10.81
C THR A 7 15.23 10.63 -11.05
N GLY A 8 16.46 10.28 -10.69
CA GLY A 8 16.95 8.90 -10.77
C GLY A 8 16.16 7.94 -9.88
N GLN A 9 15.80 8.36 -8.66
CA GLN A 9 14.97 7.54 -7.77
C GLN A 9 13.59 7.22 -8.38
N MET A 10 12.92 8.18 -9.00
CA MET A 10 11.66 7.94 -9.72
C MET A 10 11.88 7.08 -10.97
N GLY A 11 12.95 7.33 -11.72
CA GLY A 11 13.31 6.55 -12.91
C GLY A 11 13.61 5.07 -12.60
N ALA A 12 14.11 4.76 -11.41
CA ALA A 12 14.41 3.41 -10.96
C ALA A 12 13.19 2.45 -11.02
N MET A 13 11.98 2.98 -10.89
CA MET A 13 10.75 2.19 -11.03
C MET A 13 10.62 1.56 -12.41
N SER A 14 11.04 2.24 -13.46
CA SER A 14 11.02 1.70 -14.83
C SER A 14 12.17 0.73 -15.12
N ALA A 15 13.23 0.76 -14.33
CA ALA A 15 14.41 -0.06 -14.50
C ALA A 15 14.34 -1.42 -13.77
N SER A 16 13.44 -1.57 -12.78
CA SER A 16 13.35 -2.76 -11.94
C SER A 16 11.92 -3.28 -11.81
N ALA A 17 11.66 -4.48 -12.32
CA ALA A 17 10.35 -5.14 -12.22
C ALA A 17 9.94 -5.40 -10.75
N ALA A 18 10.87 -5.75 -9.87
CA ALA A 18 10.60 -5.95 -8.45
C ALA A 18 10.20 -4.65 -7.76
N LEU A 19 10.92 -3.56 -8.06
CA LEU A 19 10.58 -2.23 -7.54
C LEU A 19 9.22 -1.77 -8.06
N TYR A 20 8.96 -1.91 -9.36
CA TYR A 20 7.65 -1.62 -9.93
C TYR A 20 6.53 -2.37 -9.22
N SER A 21 6.70 -3.68 -9.02
CA SER A 21 5.68 -4.54 -8.41
C SER A 21 5.33 -4.10 -7.00
N ILE A 22 6.32 -3.83 -6.14
CA ILE A 22 6.06 -3.44 -4.76
C ILE A 22 5.47 -2.03 -4.68
N VAL A 23 6.02 -1.06 -5.41
CA VAL A 23 5.54 0.33 -5.41
C VAL A 23 4.12 0.43 -5.98
N ASN A 24 3.85 -0.27 -7.08
CA ASN A 24 2.50 -0.31 -7.66
C ASN A 24 1.50 -0.94 -6.69
N ARG A 25 1.86 -2.05 -6.05
CA ARG A 25 0.97 -2.73 -5.09
C ARG A 25 0.66 -1.88 -3.86
N THR A 26 1.68 -1.24 -3.28
CA THR A 26 1.50 -0.37 -2.10
C THR A 26 0.70 0.89 -2.42
N SER A 27 0.99 1.54 -3.56
CA SER A 27 0.26 2.75 -3.98
C SER A 27 -1.19 2.46 -4.31
N THR A 28 -1.47 1.39 -5.07
CA THR A 28 -2.84 0.99 -5.40
C THR A 28 -3.63 0.58 -4.15
N ALA A 29 -3.02 -0.19 -3.23
CA ALA A 29 -3.67 -0.59 -1.99
C ALA A 29 -4.02 0.63 -1.10
N THR A 30 -3.14 1.64 -1.05
CA THR A 30 -3.37 2.87 -0.30
C THR A 30 -4.47 3.73 -0.95
N ALA A 31 -4.43 3.91 -2.27
CA ALA A 31 -5.36 4.77 -3.00
C ALA A 31 -6.78 4.20 -3.10
N LYS A 32 -6.91 2.87 -3.01
CA LYS A 32 -8.20 2.18 -3.10
C LYS A 32 -9.08 2.37 -1.87
N GLN A 33 -8.49 2.77 -0.73
CA GLN A 33 -9.25 2.92 0.51
C GLN A 33 -10.25 4.07 0.42
N ASP A 34 -11.42 3.87 1.01
CA ASP A 34 -12.45 4.91 1.09
C ASP A 34 -12.18 5.86 2.24
N TRP A 35 -12.37 7.15 1.96
CA TRP A 35 -12.20 8.22 2.93
C TRP A 35 -13.55 8.77 3.33
N HIS A 36 -13.77 8.87 4.62
CA HIS A 36 -14.96 9.45 5.23
C HIS A 36 -14.57 10.71 5.99
N LEU A 37 -15.52 11.61 6.15
CA LEU A 37 -15.38 12.77 7.01
C LEU A 37 -16.32 12.60 8.20
N HIS A 38 -15.77 12.71 9.41
CA HIS A 38 -16.50 12.55 10.65
C HIS A 38 -16.51 13.85 11.46
N ARG A 39 -17.57 14.08 12.23
CA ARG A 39 -17.63 15.07 13.33
C ARG A 39 -17.97 14.36 14.62
N PRO A 40 -17.64 14.94 15.78
CA PRO A 40 -18.14 14.43 17.05
C PRO A 40 -19.67 14.37 17.05
N ALA A 41 -20.25 13.29 17.57
CA ALA A 41 -21.68 13.18 17.71
C ALA A 41 -22.18 14.21 18.72
N GLN A 42 -23.29 14.86 18.41
CA GLN A 42 -24.14 15.51 19.43
C GLN A 42 -25.00 14.42 20.06
N PRO A 43 -25.60 14.66 21.26
CA PRO A 43 -26.32 13.61 22.01
C PRO A 43 -27.36 12.81 21.21
N ASP A 44 -27.88 13.40 20.13
CA ASP A 44 -28.95 12.81 19.30
C ASP A 44 -28.45 12.15 17.99
N ASP A 45 -27.14 12.16 17.73
CA ASP A 45 -26.57 11.69 16.48
C ASP A 45 -25.77 10.38 16.68
N MET A 46 -26.11 9.31 16.00
CA MET A 46 -25.35 8.07 15.98
C MET A 46 -24.94 7.70 14.54
N CYS A 47 -23.72 7.22 14.35
CA CYS A 47 -23.25 6.72 13.06
C CYS A 47 -23.39 5.18 13.02
N GLU A 48 -24.37 4.69 12.23
CA GLU A 48 -24.61 3.25 12.07
C GLU A 48 -23.55 2.55 11.19
N ASP A 49 -22.91 3.30 10.28
CA ASP A 49 -21.93 2.75 9.31
C ASP A 49 -20.49 2.69 9.82
N CYS A 50 -20.22 3.27 10.99
CA CYS A 50 -18.87 3.35 11.55
C CYS A 50 -18.75 2.40 12.74
N GLU A 51 -18.39 1.14 12.50
CA GLU A 51 -18.32 0.07 13.52
C GLU A 51 -17.44 0.39 14.74
N ASP A 52 -16.50 1.36 14.64
CA ASP A 52 -15.55 1.68 15.71
C ASP A 52 -15.76 3.04 16.38
N ALA A 53 -16.81 3.76 16.03
CA ALA A 53 -16.89 5.17 16.38
C ALA A 53 -18.16 5.50 17.17
N TYR A 54 -18.27 4.98 18.37
CA TYR A 54 -19.23 5.54 19.34
C TYR A 54 -18.94 7.03 19.54
N GLY A 55 -19.93 7.86 19.30
CA GLY A 55 -19.81 9.30 19.49
C GLY A 55 -19.31 10.12 18.30
N VAL A 56 -19.34 9.59 17.07
CA VAL A 56 -19.07 10.33 15.84
C VAL A 56 -20.15 10.15 14.80
N VAL A 57 -20.35 11.17 13.97
CA VAL A 57 -21.31 11.17 12.85
C VAL A 57 -20.56 11.35 11.55
N LYS A 58 -20.91 10.54 10.56
CA LYS A 58 -20.43 10.68 9.19
C LYS A 58 -21.02 11.92 8.52
N VAL A 59 -20.17 12.72 7.90
CA VAL A 59 -20.54 13.90 7.13
C VAL A 59 -20.48 13.56 5.65
N ASP A 60 -21.64 13.43 5.00
CA ASP A 60 -21.71 13.01 3.59
C ASP A 60 -21.43 14.13 2.60
N ALA A 61 -21.68 15.38 2.96
CA ALA A 61 -21.52 16.52 2.08
C ALA A 61 -20.64 17.60 2.73
N HIS A 62 -19.42 17.75 2.23
CA HIS A 62 -18.51 18.83 2.62
C HIS A 62 -17.57 19.18 1.44
N PRO A 63 -17.22 20.47 1.24
CA PRO A 63 -16.33 20.89 0.15
C PRO A 63 -14.99 20.15 0.13
N ALA A 64 -14.40 19.82 1.28
CA ALA A 64 -13.17 19.07 1.37
C ALA A 64 -13.29 17.66 0.78
N LEU A 65 -14.41 16.95 1.03
CA LEU A 65 -14.69 15.65 0.40
C LEU A 65 -14.87 15.78 -1.10
N THR A 66 -15.56 16.85 -1.55
CA THR A 66 -15.77 17.10 -2.98
C THR A 66 -14.44 17.28 -3.70
N VAL A 67 -13.53 18.10 -3.14
CA VAL A 67 -12.19 18.32 -3.72
C VAL A 67 -11.33 17.06 -3.67
N LEU A 68 -11.39 16.26 -2.59
CA LEU A 68 -10.65 15.01 -2.51
C LEU A 68 -11.18 13.97 -3.51
N ASN A 69 -12.50 13.83 -3.65
CA ASN A 69 -13.14 12.85 -4.54
C ASN A 69 -13.02 13.21 -6.03
N LYS A 70 -12.98 14.50 -6.33
CA LYS A 70 -12.76 15.03 -7.68
C LYS A 70 -11.69 16.13 -7.65
N PRO A 71 -10.42 15.72 -7.58
CA PRO A 71 -9.33 16.68 -7.30
C PRO A 71 -9.12 17.70 -8.41
N ASN A 72 -9.35 17.35 -9.65
CA ASN A 72 -9.29 18.24 -10.82
C ASN A 72 -9.88 17.55 -12.05
N ASN A 73 -9.73 18.16 -13.23
CA ASN A 73 -10.26 17.60 -14.48
C ASN A 73 -9.33 16.56 -15.14
N PHE A 74 -8.13 16.35 -14.60
CA PHE A 74 -7.13 15.43 -15.13
C PHE A 74 -7.02 14.15 -14.29
N TYR A 75 -7.01 14.27 -12.96
CA TYR A 75 -6.87 13.15 -12.02
C TYR A 75 -8.21 12.74 -11.42
N THR A 76 -8.46 11.45 -11.36
CA THR A 76 -9.41 10.87 -10.39
C THR A 76 -8.80 10.88 -8.99
N ARG A 77 -9.62 10.68 -7.94
CA ARG A 77 -9.11 10.52 -6.56
C ARG A 77 -8.05 9.43 -6.48
N GLN A 78 -8.33 8.28 -7.10
CA GLN A 78 -7.42 7.14 -7.07
C GLN A 78 -6.08 7.47 -7.73
N GLU A 79 -6.09 8.04 -8.92
CA GLU A 79 -4.86 8.43 -9.64
C GLU A 79 -4.03 9.48 -8.89
N LEU A 80 -4.69 10.45 -8.25
CA LEU A 80 -4.01 11.44 -7.40
C LEU A 80 -3.28 10.76 -6.24
N LEU A 81 -3.99 9.91 -5.51
CA LEU A 81 -3.43 9.21 -4.34
C LEU A 81 -2.36 8.19 -4.76
N GLU A 82 -2.57 7.44 -5.85
CA GLU A 82 -1.56 6.52 -6.39
C GLU A 82 -0.27 7.25 -6.79
N SER A 83 -0.40 8.33 -7.57
CA SER A 83 0.76 9.11 -8.01
C SER A 83 1.50 9.74 -6.83
N GLY A 84 0.76 10.31 -5.88
CA GLY A 84 1.34 10.85 -4.65
C GLY A 84 2.05 9.79 -3.82
N GLN A 85 1.45 8.61 -3.66
CA GLN A 85 2.03 7.50 -2.91
C GLN A 85 3.25 6.89 -3.63
N GLN A 86 3.24 6.80 -4.96
CA GLN A 86 4.42 6.39 -5.73
C GLN A 86 5.61 7.34 -5.50
N HIS A 87 5.35 8.64 -5.48
CA HIS A 87 6.40 9.61 -5.15
C HIS A 87 6.95 9.39 -3.74
N ILE A 88 6.08 9.17 -2.73
CA ILE A 88 6.50 8.90 -1.35
C ILE A 88 7.31 7.61 -1.27
N ASP A 89 6.84 6.53 -1.88
CA ASP A 89 7.51 5.23 -1.83
C ASP A 89 8.86 5.23 -2.58
N LEU A 90 9.01 6.05 -3.62
CA LEU A 90 10.26 6.15 -4.38
C LEU A 90 11.25 7.13 -3.76
N THR A 91 10.79 8.32 -3.38
CA THR A 91 11.65 9.44 -3.01
C THR A 91 11.62 9.80 -1.53
N GLY A 92 10.70 9.18 -0.76
CA GLY A 92 10.44 9.51 0.63
C GLY A 92 9.60 10.77 0.83
N GLU A 93 9.08 11.37 -0.25
CA GLU A 93 8.28 12.60 -0.17
C GLU A 93 7.23 12.67 -1.27
N GLY A 94 6.06 13.16 -0.91
CA GLY A 94 4.96 13.46 -1.83
C GLY A 94 4.48 14.88 -1.62
N TRP A 95 4.14 15.55 -2.71
CA TRP A 95 3.75 16.95 -2.73
C TRP A 95 2.46 17.13 -3.49
N LEU A 96 1.49 17.82 -2.87
CA LEU A 96 0.29 18.27 -3.55
C LEU A 96 0.23 19.78 -3.52
N VAL A 97 -0.15 20.38 -4.65
CA VAL A 97 -0.39 21.81 -4.77
C VAL A 97 -1.89 22.06 -4.78
N VAL A 98 -2.34 22.96 -3.94
CA VAL A 98 -3.73 23.39 -3.82
C VAL A 98 -3.95 24.58 -4.72
N ALA A 99 -4.76 24.42 -5.75
CA ALA A 99 -5.24 25.56 -6.54
C ALA A 99 -6.53 26.08 -5.92
N ARG A 100 -6.67 27.43 -5.83
CA ARG A 100 -7.79 28.10 -5.17
C ARG A 100 -8.62 28.92 -6.13
N ILE A 101 -9.91 29.00 -5.84
CA ILE A 101 -10.80 30.01 -6.41
C ILE A 101 -11.15 30.99 -5.30
N GLY A 102 -10.61 32.20 -5.38
CA GLY A 102 -10.66 33.14 -4.27
C GLY A 102 -9.87 32.65 -3.06
N ARG A 103 -10.56 32.36 -1.94
CA ARG A 103 -9.92 31.81 -0.73
C ARG A 103 -10.16 30.31 -0.55
N MET A 104 -11.04 29.72 -1.35
CA MET A 104 -11.44 28.32 -1.20
C MET A 104 -10.55 27.39 -2.02
N PRO A 105 -10.06 26.28 -1.45
CA PRO A 105 -9.45 25.20 -2.21
C PRO A 105 -10.45 24.69 -3.26
N ALA A 106 -9.99 24.56 -4.51
CA ALA A 106 -10.80 24.12 -5.63
C ALA A 106 -10.24 22.88 -6.30
N GLU A 107 -8.90 22.77 -6.40
CA GLU A 107 -8.25 21.65 -7.07
C GLU A 107 -7.00 21.22 -6.29
N LEU A 108 -6.66 19.93 -6.44
CA LEU A 108 -5.41 19.33 -5.95
C LEU A 108 -4.60 18.79 -7.13
N TRP A 109 -3.32 19.10 -7.16
CA TRP A 109 -2.38 18.69 -8.19
C TRP A 109 -1.17 18.00 -7.58
N VAL A 110 -0.77 16.85 -8.13
CA VAL A 110 0.46 16.17 -7.71
C VAL A 110 1.66 16.91 -8.29
N ALA A 111 2.58 17.34 -7.43
CA ALA A 111 3.84 17.95 -7.84
C ALA A 111 4.99 16.94 -7.73
N ARG A 112 5.86 16.95 -8.75
CA ARG A 112 7.02 16.05 -8.79
C ARG A 112 8.07 16.47 -7.75
N PRO A 113 8.59 15.52 -6.92
CA PRO A 113 9.56 15.83 -5.88
C PRO A 113 10.88 16.45 -6.37
N ASP A 114 11.33 16.09 -7.57
CA ASP A 114 12.55 16.63 -8.18
C ASP A 114 12.43 18.09 -8.61
N ARG A 115 11.18 18.58 -8.76
CA ARG A 115 10.86 19.95 -9.15
C ARG A 115 10.43 20.84 -7.99
N MET A 116 10.28 20.27 -6.79
CA MET A 116 9.96 21.03 -5.60
C MET A 116 11.24 21.48 -4.89
N VAL A 117 11.40 22.78 -4.71
CA VAL A 117 12.48 23.39 -3.95
C VAL A 117 11.91 23.97 -2.67
N VAL A 118 12.49 23.58 -1.54
CA VAL A 118 12.12 24.11 -0.23
C VAL A 118 12.93 25.37 0.05
N VAL A 119 12.25 26.47 0.36
CA VAL A 119 12.87 27.75 0.71
C VAL A 119 12.86 27.86 2.22
N SER A 120 14.04 27.80 2.82
CA SER A 120 14.25 27.90 4.26
C SER A 120 14.97 29.19 4.62
N ASP A 121 14.71 29.71 5.82
CA ASP A 121 15.38 30.85 6.41
C ASP A 121 15.81 30.48 7.84
N PRO A 122 16.98 30.93 8.32
CA PRO A 122 17.43 30.67 9.69
C PRO A 122 16.49 31.15 10.79
N ARG A 123 15.61 32.13 10.51
CA ARG A 123 14.65 32.67 11.47
C ARG A 123 13.33 31.92 11.46
N ASP A 124 12.81 31.62 10.27
CA ASP A 124 11.46 31.11 10.09
C ASP A 124 11.43 29.61 9.74
N PHE A 125 12.58 28.94 9.78
CA PHE A 125 12.77 27.54 9.43
C PHE A 125 12.26 27.19 8.00
N LEU A 126 11.02 27.56 7.67
CA LEU A 126 10.38 27.31 6.38
C LEU A 126 9.60 28.56 5.94
N VAL A 127 10.01 29.15 4.80
CA VAL A 127 9.41 30.37 4.25
C VAL A 127 8.39 30.09 3.16
N GLY A 128 8.64 29.06 2.33
CA GLY A 128 7.79 28.72 1.20
C GLY A 128 8.41 27.65 0.33
N TYR A 129 7.84 27.53 -0.85
CA TYR A 129 8.29 26.56 -1.85
C TYR A 129 8.44 27.22 -3.22
N ILE A 130 9.27 26.64 -4.06
CA ILE A 130 9.38 27.00 -5.48
C ILE A 130 9.15 25.74 -6.29
N TYR A 131 8.22 25.80 -7.23
CA TYR A 131 8.01 24.74 -8.21
C TYR A 131 8.73 25.09 -9.51
N LEU A 132 9.60 24.18 -9.98
CA LEU A 132 10.27 24.30 -11.26
C LEU A 132 9.39 23.71 -12.35
N THR A 133 8.84 24.56 -13.21
CA THR A 133 7.99 24.14 -14.32
C THR A 133 8.79 23.37 -15.39
N PRO A 134 8.13 22.61 -16.31
CA PRO A 134 8.83 21.86 -17.36
C PRO A 134 9.70 22.71 -18.29
N ASP A 135 9.34 23.99 -18.47
CA ASP A 135 10.06 24.99 -19.25
C ASP A 135 11.16 25.70 -18.46
N GLY A 136 11.39 25.31 -17.20
CA GLY A 136 12.47 25.82 -16.35
C GLY A 136 12.14 27.12 -15.63
N GLN A 137 10.89 27.59 -15.67
CA GLN A 137 10.46 28.76 -14.91
C GLN A 137 10.29 28.42 -13.43
N GLU A 138 10.57 29.38 -12.57
CA GLU A 138 10.38 29.27 -11.13
C GLU A 138 9.01 29.84 -10.74
N GLN A 139 8.16 29.01 -10.18
CA GLN A 139 6.86 29.39 -9.66
C GLN A 139 6.88 29.36 -8.13
N PRO A 140 6.87 30.50 -7.45
CA PRO A 140 6.80 30.55 -6.01
C PRO A 140 5.42 30.09 -5.52
N LEU A 141 5.41 29.24 -4.49
CA LEU A 141 4.22 28.70 -3.85
C LEU A 141 4.22 29.10 -2.37
N ARG A 142 3.03 29.45 -1.83
CA ARG A 142 2.86 29.76 -0.41
C ARG A 142 2.88 28.48 0.39
N LEU A 143 3.19 28.56 1.68
CA LEU A 143 3.14 27.45 2.61
C LEU A 143 1.75 26.79 2.64
N GLU A 144 0.71 27.59 2.69
CA GLU A 144 -0.69 27.16 2.74
C GLU A 144 -1.24 26.53 1.45
N ASP A 145 -0.52 26.66 0.33
CA ASP A 145 -0.89 26.09 -0.97
C ASP A 145 -0.15 24.81 -1.30
N VAL A 146 0.68 24.31 -0.37
CA VAL A 146 1.46 23.09 -0.56
C VAL A 146 1.20 22.12 0.60
N LEU A 147 0.66 20.96 0.28
CA LEU A 147 0.52 19.85 1.21
C LEU A 147 1.68 18.87 0.99
N SER A 148 2.31 18.43 2.07
CA SER A 148 3.47 17.55 1.97
C SER A 148 3.39 16.36 2.92
N ILE A 149 3.77 15.20 2.40
CA ILE A 149 4.00 13.98 3.18
C ILE A 149 5.47 13.63 3.04
N ARG A 150 6.18 13.47 4.17
CA ARG A 150 7.60 13.17 4.17
C ARG A 150 7.91 11.99 5.08
N MET A 151 8.74 11.08 4.59
CA MET A 151 9.36 10.09 5.46
C MET A 151 10.50 10.77 6.23
N PRO A 152 10.69 10.45 7.52
CA PRO A 152 11.76 11.04 8.31
C PRO A 152 13.13 10.87 7.66
N ASN A 153 13.91 11.95 7.64
CA ASN A 153 15.28 11.95 7.19
C ASN A 153 16.17 12.57 8.28
N PRO A 154 17.04 11.77 8.95
CA PRO A 154 17.86 12.26 10.04
C PRO A 154 18.92 13.29 9.61
N MET A 155 19.22 13.38 8.31
CA MET A 155 20.25 14.29 7.77
C MET A 155 19.66 15.58 7.24
N ASP A 156 18.38 15.61 6.86
CA ASP A 156 17.74 16.77 6.25
C ASP A 156 16.27 16.85 6.66
N PRO A 157 15.88 17.80 7.53
CA PRO A 157 14.49 17.92 7.98
C PRO A 157 13.53 18.42 6.89
N TYR A 158 14.07 19.01 5.82
CA TYR A 158 13.27 19.56 4.73
C TYR A 158 12.91 18.54 3.66
N ARG A 159 13.71 17.48 3.52
CA ARG A 159 13.56 16.47 2.46
C ARG A 159 13.36 15.08 3.04
N GLY A 160 12.50 14.31 2.39
CA GLY A 160 12.25 12.92 2.77
C GLY A 160 13.37 11.96 2.35
N LEU A 161 13.56 10.88 3.12
CA LEU A 161 14.45 9.77 2.78
C LEU A 161 13.62 8.59 2.29
N GLY A 162 13.68 8.30 0.99
CA GLY A 162 12.97 7.16 0.39
C GLY A 162 13.78 5.87 0.43
N PRO A 163 13.10 4.70 0.45
CA PRO A 163 13.77 3.39 0.42
C PRO A 163 14.70 3.22 -0.79
N VAL A 164 14.31 3.73 -1.96
CA VAL A 164 15.10 3.63 -3.20
C VAL A 164 16.48 4.25 -3.04
N GLN A 165 16.60 5.33 -2.29
CA GLN A 165 17.90 5.98 -2.05
C GLN A 165 18.91 5.03 -1.40
N THR A 166 18.46 4.09 -0.57
CA THR A 166 19.32 3.14 0.15
C THR A 166 19.76 1.96 -0.71
N ILE A 167 19.00 1.64 -1.76
CA ILE A 167 19.22 0.46 -2.62
C ILE A 167 19.56 0.84 -4.07
N MET A 168 19.83 2.13 -4.34
CA MET A 168 20.07 2.62 -5.72
C MET A 168 21.24 1.89 -6.38
N SER A 169 22.33 1.66 -5.65
CA SER A 169 23.49 0.92 -6.16
C SER A 169 23.17 -0.53 -6.55
N GLN A 170 22.24 -1.20 -5.84
CA GLN A 170 21.79 -2.55 -6.16
C GLN A 170 20.90 -2.56 -7.41
N ILE A 171 20.04 -1.54 -7.56
CA ILE A 171 19.21 -1.38 -8.76
C ILE A 171 20.08 -1.15 -9.98
N ASP A 172 21.07 -0.27 -9.90
CA ASP A 172 22.03 0.01 -10.97
C ASP A 172 22.83 -1.26 -11.31
N GLY A 173 23.32 -1.99 -10.29
CA GLY A 173 24.01 -3.25 -10.47
C GLY A 173 23.17 -4.32 -11.17
N ALA A 174 21.87 -4.40 -10.84
CA ALA A 174 20.93 -5.30 -11.51
C ALA A 174 20.71 -4.89 -12.98
N ALA A 175 20.59 -3.59 -13.27
CA ALA A 175 20.46 -3.08 -14.64
C ALA A 175 21.70 -3.38 -15.48
N TYR A 176 22.90 -3.13 -14.96
CA TYR A 176 24.16 -3.47 -15.64
C TYR A 176 24.30 -4.99 -15.88
N SER A 177 23.91 -5.81 -14.90
CA SER A 177 23.93 -7.28 -15.06
C SER A 177 22.96 -7.73 -16.16
N ALA A 178 21.77 -7.15 -16.21
CA ALA A 178 20.78 -7.44 -17.24
C ALA A 178 21.26 -7.00 -18.64
N GLU A 179 21.87 -5.83 -18.75
CA GLU A 179 22.46 -5.34 -20.01
C GLU A 179 23.64 -6.21 -20.47
N TRP A 180 24.53 -6.59 -19.54
CA TRP A 180 25.63 -7.49 -19.82
C TRP A 180 25.12 -8.85 -20.33
N ASN A 181 24.10 -9.42 -19.68
CA ASN A 181 23.46 -10.66 -20.11
C ASN A 181 22.85 -10.53 -21.51
N ALA A 182 22.10 -9.45 -21.75
CA ALA A 182 21.52 -9.19 -23.06
C ALA A 182 22.59 -9.10 -24.15
N ASN A 183 23.71 -8.44 -23.87
CA ASN A 183 24.85 -8.34 -24.79
C ASN A 183 25.55 -9.67 -24.97
N PHE A 184 25.72 -10.48 -23.91
CA PHE A 184 26.28 -11.81 -23.97
C PHE A 184 25.45 -12.72 -24.88
N TYR A 185 24.13 -12.77 -24.71
CA TYR A 185 23.27 -13.56 -25.61
C TYR A 185 23.21 -12.99 -27.03
N ARG A 186 23.20 -11.66 -27.19
CA ARG A 186 23.19 -10.99 -28.51
C ARG A 186 24.47 -11.28 -29.28
N ASN A 187 25.59 -11.47 -28.61
CA ASN A 187 26.87 -11.83 -29.19
C ASN A 187 27.10 -13.34 -29.30
N GLY A 188 26.05 -14.17 -29.15
CA GLY A 188 26.08 -15.60 -29.33
C GLY A 188 26.61 -16.41 -28.16
N ALA A 189 26.53 -15.84 -26.92
CA ALA A 189 26.95 -16.48 -25.67
C ALA A 189 28.44 -16.96 -25.67
N ARG A 190 29.26 -16.39 -26.50
CA ARG A 190 30.70 -16.66 -26.52
C ARG A 190 31.47 -15.35 -26.35
N PRO A 191 32.30 -15.21 -25.32
CA PRO A 191 33.33 -14.18 -25.31
C PRO A 191 34.26 -14.49 -26.47
N GLY A 192 34.56 -13.47 -27.25
CA GLY A 192 35.34 -13.66 -28.49
C GLY A 192 36.63 -14.40 -28.28
N GLY A 193 36.89 -15.36 -29.14
CA GLY A 193 38.21 -15.97 -29.25
C GLY A 193 39.24 -14.95 -29.78
N ILE A 194 40.49 -15.29 -29.62
CA ILE A 194 41.58 -14.54 -30.23
C ILE A 194 41.94 -15.22 -31.56
N VAL A 195 41.73 -14.50 -32.67
CA VAL A 195 42.21 -14.95 -33.96
C VAL A 195 43.65 -14.45 -34.12
N LYS A 196 44.62 -15.37 -34.06
CA LYS A 196 46.03 -15.08 -34.32
C LYS A 196 46.34 -15.29 -35.78
N LEU A 197 46.67 -14.23 -36.48
CA LEU A 197 47.06 -14.29 -37.87
C LEU A 197 48.56 -14.57 -37.97
N SER A 198 48.96 -15.55 -38.83
CA SER A 198 50.36 -15.95 -39.05
C SER A 198 51.12 -14.95 -39.92
N ARG A 199 50.41 -14.02 -40.58
CA ARG A 199 50.97 -13.03 -41.51
C ARG A 199 50.48 -11.65 -41.19
N GLN A 200 51.34 -10.66 -41.34
CA GLN A 200 50.96 -9.25 -41.22
C GLN A 200 50.12 -8.84 -42.44
N MET A 201 48.93 -8.32 -42.21
CA MET A 201 48.01 -7.84 -43.23
C MET A 201 48.09 -6.32 -43.34
N SER A 202 47.72 -5.77 -44.51
CA SER A 202 47.48 -4.34 -44.63
C SER A 202 46.17 -3.96 -43.87
N ASP A 203 46.07 -2.68 -43.46
CA ASP A 203 44.90 -2.19 -42.72
C ASP A 203 43.57 -2.47 -43.44
N HIS A 204 43.54 -2.31 -44.77
CA HIS A 204 42.38 -2.59 -45.60
C HIS A 204 41.99 -4.08 -45.60
N GLN A 205 42.97 -4.99 -45.67
CA GLN A 205 42.72 -6.44 -45.61
C GLN A 205 42.22 -6.86 -44.21
N PHE A 206 42.72 -6.23 -43.17
CA PHE A 206 42.29 -6.45 -41.81
C PHE A 206 40.85 -5.99 -41.60
N GLU A 207 40.47 -4.80 -42.09
CA GLU A 207 39.10 -4.29 -42.03
C GLU A 207 38.13 -5.22 -42.77
N GLN A 208 38.47 -5.68 -43.96
CA GLN A 208 37.63 -6.63 -44.70
C GLN A 208 37.45 -7.96 -43.96
N LEU A 209 38.50 -8.46 -43.31
CA LEU A 209 38.41 -9.67 -42.50
C LEU A 209 37.47 -9.48 -41.30
N VAL A 210 37.58 -8.35 -40.60
CA VAL A 210 36.72 -7.99 -39.45
C VAL A 210 35.26 -7.83 -39.88
N GLU A 211 35.01 -7.18 -41.02
CA GLU A 211 33.63 -7.01 -41.56
C GLU A 211 33.03 -8.38 -41.95
N ARG A 212 33.75 -9.21 -42.67
CA ARG A 212 33.31 -10.56 -43.06
C ARG A 212 33.07 -11.44 -41.84
N TRP A 213 33.98 -11.39 -40.85
CA TRP A 213 33.83 -12.11 -39.60
C TRP A 213 32.55 -11.69 -38.84
N ASN A 214 32.33 -10.36 -38.69
CA ASN A 214 31.16 -9.85 -38.06
C ASN A 214 29.87 -10.22 -38.79
N TYR A 215 29.87 -10.20 -40.11
CA TYR A 215 28.71 -10.60 -40.92
C TYR A 215 28.34 -12.06 -40.72
N ASP A 216 29.34 -12.96 -40.69
CA ASP A 216 29.13 -14.41 -40.61
C ASP A 216 28.85 -14.92 -39.17
N HIS A 217 29.32 -14.21 -38.12
CA HIS A 217 29.35 -14.75 -36.77
C HIS A 217 28.68 -13.84 -35.72
N LYS A 218 28.33 -12.61 -36.05
CA LYS A 218 27.71 -11.70 -35.11
C LYS A 218 26.19 -11.87 -35.09
N GLY A 219 25.59 -11.90 -33.84
CA GLY A 219 24.15 -11.95 -33.63
C GLY A 219 23.63 -13.35 -33.28
N VAL A 220 22.45 -13.37 -32.67
CA VAL A 220 21.76 -14.59 -32.16
C VAL A 220 21.48 -15.58 -33.31
N ALA A 221 21.15 -15.07 -34.50
CA ALA A 221 20.86 -15.88 -35.68
C ALA A 221 22.08 -16.68 -36.22
N ASN A 222 23.29 -16.22 -35.94
CA ASN A 222 24.53 -16.82 -36.39
C ASN A 222 25.25 -17.59 -35.28
N ALA A 223 24.65 -17.69 -34.10
CA ALA A 223 25.21 -18.39 -32.95
C ALA A 223 25.44 -19.89 -33.30
N GLY A 224 26.67 -20.38 -33.06
CA GLY A 224 27.02 -21.77 -33.29
C GLY A 224 27.49 -22.11 -34.72
N ARG A 225 27.59 -21.14 -35.64
CA ARG A 225 28.17 -21.37 -36.96
C ARG A 225 29.64 -21.72 -36.84
N THR A 226 30.06 -22.74 -37.61
CA THR A 226 31.49 -23.16 -37.72
C THR A 226 32.26 -22.09 -38.48
N ALA A 227 33.36 -21.65 -37.91
CA ALA A 227 34.30 -20.73 -38.55
C ALA A 227 35.39 -21.50 -39.33
N PHE A 228 35.67 -21.05 -40.53
CA PHE A 228 36.80 -21.57 -41.34
C PHE A 228 37.84 -20.46 -41.49
N LEU A 229 39.08 -20.74 -41.05
CA LEU A 229 40.22 -19.85 -41.17
C LEU A 229 41.20 -20.38 -42.18
N GLU A 230 41.57 -19.57 -43.17
CA GLU A 230 42.52 -20.02 -44.22
C GLU A 230 43.99 -19.94 -43.75
N GLU A 231 44.38 -18.94 -42.98
CA GLU A 231 45.72 -18.76 -42.43
C GLU A 231 45.66 -18.12 -41.03
N GLY A 232 45.27 -18.88 -40.01
CA GLY A 232 45.21 -18.39 -38.65
C GLY A 232 44.87 -19.46 -37.62
N ASP A 233 45.35 -19.29 -36.42
CA ASP A 233 45.03 -20.16 -35.30
C ASP A 233 43.92 -19.52 -34.44
N TRP A 234 42.93 -20.33 -34.12
CA TRP A 234 41.90 -19.95 -33.14
C TRP A 234 42.40 -20.32 -31.75
N VAL A 235 42.55 -19.32 -30.90
CA VAL A 235 42.82 -19.56 -29.48
C VAL A 235 41.53 -19.46 -28.72
N ASP A 236 41.02 -20.57 -28.22
CA ASP A 236 39.85 -20.61 -27.33
C ASP A 236 40.21 -19.89 -26.02
N VAL A 237 39.56 -18.78 -25.79
CA VAL A 237 39.46 -18.22 -24.46
C VAL A 237 38.40 -19.06 -23.76
N LYS A 238 38.74 -19.77 -22.66
CA LYS A 238 37.77 -20.57 -21.90
C LYS A 238 36.53 -19.73 -21.62
N PRO A 239 35.38 -20.06 -22.20
CA PRO A 239 34.16 -19.28 -21.93
C PRO A 239 33.80 -19.46 -20.47
N MET A 240 33.53 -18.35 -19.76
CA MET A 240 32.82 -18.42 -18.47
C MET A 240 31.49 -19.13 -18.74
N SER A 241 31.21 -20.21 -18.02
CA SER A 241 29.92 -20.87 -18.14
C SER A 241 28.81 -20.00 -17.56
N VAL A 242 27.58 -20.09 -18.09
CA VAL A 242 26.42 -19.40 -17.53
C VAL A 242 26.19 -19.82 -16.07
N ALA A 243 26.58 -21.05 -15.70
CA ALA A 243 26.56 -21.55 -14.32
C ALA A 243 27.62 -20.86 -13.43
N ASP A 244 28.78 -20.48 -13.96
CA ASP A 244 29.83 -19.79 -13.20
C ASP A 244 29.43 -18.32 -12.87
N MET A 245 28.42 -17.79 -13.54
CA MET A 245 27.97 -16.41 -13.36
C MET A 245 26.89 -16.22 -12.28
N GLN A 246 26.38 -17.31 -11.73
CA GLN A 246 25.34 -17.28 -10.66
C GLN A 246 24.20 -16.26 -10.91
N LEU A 247 23.80 -16.10 -12.17
CA LEU A 247 22.88 -15.03 -12.60
C LEU A 247 21.50 -15.12 -11.95
N VAL A 248 20.99 -16.33 -11.76
CA VAL A 248 19.70 -16.56 -11.12
C VAL A 248 19.77 -16.19 -9.63
N GLU A 249 20.87 -16.55 -8.96
CA GLU A 249 21.09 -16.25 -7.55
C GLU A 249 21.23 -14.74 -7.32
N THR A 250 22.00 -14.06 -8.17
CA THR A 250 22.15 -12.58 -8.11
C THR A 250 20.82 -11.87 -8.35
N SER A 251 20.01 -12.34 -9.30
CA SER A 251 18.68 -11.77 -9.57
C SER A 251 17.73 -11.94 -8.37
N ASN A 252 17.75 -13.12 -7.73
CA ASN A 252 16.97 -13.37 -6.52
C ASN A 252 17.43 -12.48 -5.35
N LEU A 253 18.74 -12.35 -5.16
CA LEU A 253 19.30 -11.48 -4.11
C LEU A 253 18.91 -10.01 -4.31
N ASN A 254 18.96 -9.51 -5.54
CA ASN A 254 18.53 -8.15 -5.85
C ASN A 254 17.03 -7.92 -5.54
N ARG A 255 16.17 -8.87 -5.93
CA ARG A 255 14.75 -8.81 -5.57
C ARG A 255 14.55 -8.81 -4.06
N ASP A 256 15.21 -9.71 -3.36
CA ASP A 256 15.07 -9.86 -1.90
C ASP A 256 15.58 -8.60 -1.16
N THR A 257 16.63 -7.95 -1.66
CA THR A 257 17.13 -6.68 -1.14
C THR A 257 16.11 -5.54 -1.32
N ILE A 258 15.45 -5.46 -2.48
CA ILE A 258 14.38 -4.48 -2.72
C ILE A 258 13.23 -4.71 -1.75
N LEU A 259 12.76 -5.95 -1.60
CA LEU A 259 11.67 -6.28 -0.68
C LEU A 259 12.04 -5.94 0.78
N LEU A 260 13.27 -6.25 1.19
CA LEU A 260 13.77 -5.90 2.53
C LEU A 260 13.75 -4.40 2.79
N ALA A 261 14.15 -3.57 1.82
CA ALA A 261 14.14 -2.13 1.95
C ALA A 261 12.73 -1.54 2.16
N TYR A 262 11.71 -2.22 1.63
CA TYR A 262 10.30 -1.85 1.84
C TYR A 262 9.67 -2.53 3.05
N GLY A 263 10.34 -3.48 3.70
CA GLY A 263 9.77 -4.31 4.76
C GLY A 263 8.72 -5.29 4.23
N ALA A 264 8.78 -5.62 2.94
CA ALA A 264 7.84 -6.49 2.25
C ALA A 264 8.35 -7.94 2.18
N SER A 265 7.42 -8.89 2.07
CA SER A 265 7.70 -10.30 1.86
C SER A 265 7.55 -10.70 0.37
N LYS A 266 8.07 -11.87 0.01
CA LYS A 266 7.86 -12.46 -1.33
C LYS A 266 6.37 -12.65 -1.65
N PHE A 267 5.57 -12.90 -0.63
CA PHE A 267 4.12 -13.00 -0.72
C PHE A 267 3.46 -11.73 -1.24
N ASP A 268 3.98 -10.58 -0.79
CA ASP A 268 3.41 -9.27 -1.13
C ASP A 268 3.56 -8.92 -2.62
N VAL A 269 4.50 -9.56 -3.31
CA VAL A 269 4.72 -9.39 -4.76
C VAL A 269 4.20 -10.57 -5.60
N GLY A 270 3.42 -11.48 -4.99
CA GLY A 270 2.75 -12.57 -5.71
C GLY A 270 3.61 -13.80 -5.96
N VAL A 271 4.76 -13.94 -5.30
CA VAL A 271 5.56 -15.17 -5.35
C VAL A 271 4.98 -16.16 -4.33
N LEU A 272 4.12 -17.05 -4.82
CA LEU A 272 3.38 -18.02 -4.01
C LEU A 272 4.04 -19.40 -4.17
N GLU A 273 4.62 -19.93 -3.11
CA GLU A 273 5.04 -21.32 -3.01
C GLU A 273 4.08 -22.01 -2.04
N ASP A 274 3.28 -22.97 -2.50
CA ASP A 274 2.36 -23.83 -1.72
C ASP A 274 1.46 -23.15 -0.66
N VAL A 275 0.52 -22.29 -1.11
CA VAL A 275 -0.33 -21.53 -0.20
C VAL A 275 -1.73 -22.09 -0.08
N ASN A 276 -2.16 -22.39 1.14
CA ASN A 276 -3.55 -22.64 1.45
C ASN A 276 -4.33 -21.31 1.67
N ARG A 277 -5.67 -21.39 1.65
CA ARG A 277 -6.56 -20.22 1.77
C ARG A 277 -6.34 -19.43 3.07
N ALA A 278 -6.10 -20.11 4.20
CA ALA A 278 -5.86 -19.45 5.48
C ALA A 278 -4.58 -18.64 5.48
N ALA A 279 -3.48 -19.18 4.91
CA ALA A 279 -2.24 -18.46 4.76
C ALA A 279 -2.37 -17.26 3.83
N SER A 280 -3.20 -17.35 2.78
CA SER A 280 -3.47 -16.23 1.87
C SER A 280 -4.22 -15.08 2.59
N THR A 281 -5.22 -15.38 3.41
CA THR A 281 -5.95 -14.38 4.20
C THR A 281 -5.05 -13.72 5.24
N ALA A 282 -4.26 -14.51 5.98
CA ALA A 282 -3.31 -13.99 6.95
C ALA A 282 -2.25 -13.08 6.29
N ALA A 283 -1.76 -13.45 5.10
CA ALA A 283 -0.83 -12.61 4.35
C ALA A 283 -1.46 -11.30 3.88
N ALA A 284 -2.72 -11.31 3.44
CA ALA A 284 -3.44 -10.10 3.04
C ALA A 284 -3.64 -9.15 4.22
N ASN A 285 -4.03 -9.66 5.39
CA ASN A 285 -4.17 -8.88 6.62
C ASN A 285 -2.83 -8.30 7.06
N ASN A 286 -1.77 -9.09 7.07
CA ASN A 286 -0.41 -8.66 7.41
C ASN A 286 0.08 -7.55 6.46
N PHE A 287 -0.18 -7.67 5.14
CA PHE A 287 0.10 -6.61 4.19
C PHE A 287 -0.71 -5.34 4.50
N GLY A 288 -1.99 -5.48 4.82
CA GLY A 288 -2.86 -4.38 5.25
C GLY A 288 -2.27 -3.63 6.44
N GLU A 289 -1.98 -4.34 7.53
CA GLU A 289 -1.46 -3.77 8.77
C GLU A 289 -0.08 -3.13 8.62
N ARG A 290 0.87 -3.83 8.00
CA ARG A 290 2.27 -3.40 7.97
C ARG A 290 2.60 -2.46 6.83
N MET A 291 1.92 -2.61 5.69
CA MET A 291 2.24 -1.84 4.51
C MET A 291 1.23 -0.72 4.22
N THR A 292 -0.07 -1.02 4.36
CA THR A 292 -1.12 -0.06 3.94
C THR A 292 -1.47 0.92 5.06
N VAL A 293 -1.72 0.45 6.28
CA VAL A 293 -2.09 1.31 7.43
C VAL A 293 -1.07 2.42 7.67
N PRO A 294 0.25 2.18 7.78
CA PRO A 294 1.20 3.27 8.04
C PRO A 294 1.27 4.32 6.93
N ARG A 295 0.91 3.95 5.70
CA ARG A 295 0.79 4.88 4.57
C ARG A 295 -0.46 5.73 4.69
N LEU A 296 -1.59 5.09 5.00
CA LEU A 296 -2.87 5.77 5.23
C LEU A 296 -2.79 6.75 6.40
N ASP A 297 -2.11 6.39 7.49
CA ASP A 297 -1.93 7.28 8.64
C ASP A 297 -1.18 8.56 8.27
N ARG A 298 -0.18 8.49 7.39
CA ARG A 298 0.50 9.68 6.88
C ARG A 298 -0.42 10.55 6.04
N TRP A 299 -1.21 9.93 5.15
CA TRP A 299 -2.22 10.65 4.38
C TRP A 299 -3.26 11.29 5.29
N GLN A 300 -3.77 10.55 6.27
CA GLN A 300 -4.73 11.04 7.25
C GLN A 300 -4.16 12.22 8.04
N GLY A 301 -2.91 12.11 8.49
CA GLY A 301 -2.23 13.19 9.18
C GLY A 301 -2.16 14.46 8.34
N MET A 302 -1.74 14.38 7.08
CA MET A 302 -1.69 15.53 6.17
C MET A 302 -3.10 16.08 5.87
N LEU A 303 -4.07 15.21 5.60
CA LEU A 303 -5.44 15.63 5.31
C LEU A 303 -6.08 16.37 6.51
N ASN A 304 -5.83 15.91 7.73
CA ASN A 304 -6.41 16.51 8.93
C ASN A 304 -5.67 17.77 9.39
N ASN A 305 -4.34 17.80 9.29
CA ASN A 305 -3.55 18.89 9.82
C ASN A 305 -3.32 20.03 8.82
N ASP A 306 -3.21 19.70 7.52
CA ASP A 306 -2.81 20.68 6.52
C ASP A 306 -3.93 21.00 5.52
N PHE A 307 -4.72 20.00 5.09
CA PHE A 307 -5.76 20.19 4.08
C PHE A 307 -7.09 20.65 4.65
N LEU A 308 -7.59 19.99 5.67
CA LEU A 308 -8.91 20.27 6.25
C LEU A 308 -9.04 21.68 6.83
N PRO A 309 -8.01 22.26 7.50
CA PRO A 309 -8.05 23.62 8.01
C PRO A 309 -8.17 24.72 6.93
N LEU A 310 -7.93 24.38 5.67
CA LEU A 310 -8.11 25.33 4.56
C LEU A 310 -9.59 25.63 4.27
N PHE A 311 -10.50 24.85 4.85
CA PHE A 311 -11.93 25.01 4.68
C PHE A 311 -12.57 25.70 5.90
N PRO A 312 -13.32 26.82 5.70
CA PRO A 312 -13.98 27.50 6.79
C PRO A 312 -14.94 26.60 7.57
N GLY A 313 -14.93 26.68 8.89
CA GLY A 313 -15.82 25.91 9.76
C GLY A 313 -15.41 24.46 10.01
N ALA A 314 -14.39 23.96 9.32
CA ALA A 314 -13.95 22.57 9.49
C ALA A 314 -13.30 22.32 10.87
N VAL A 315 -12.52 23.27 11.34
CA VAL A 315 -11.85 23.22 12.66
C VAL A 315 -12.86 23.41 13.79
N GLU A 316 -13.77 24.35 13.64
CA GLU A 316 -14.83 24.67 14.63
C GLU A 316 -15.77 23.47 14.83
N GLN A 317 -16.06 22.73 13.76
CA GLN A 317 -16.88 21.52 13.79
C GLN A 317 -16.08 20.28 14.20
N SER A 318 -14.78 20.41 14.47
CA SER A 318 -13.87 19.31 14.81
C SER A 318 -13.93 18.17 13.79
N LEU A 319 -14.02 18.51 12.50
CA LEU A 319 -14.07 17.53 11.42
C LEU A 319 -12.75 16.76 11.33
N LYS A 320 -12.85 15.48 10.96
CA LYS A 320 -11.70 14.61 10.74
C LYS A 320 -11.92 13.68 9.55
N PHE A 321 -10.92 13.58 8.67
CA PHE A 321 -10.85 12.50 7.70
C PHE A 321 -10.48 11.21 8.39
N VAL A 322 -11.19 10.15 8.05
CA VAL A 322 -10.95 8.77 8.50
C VAL A 322 -11.00 7.87 7.28
N TYR A 323 -10.18 6.86 7.23
CA TYR A 323 -10.18 5.86 6.15
C TYR A 323 -10.83 4.55 6.61
N ALA A 324 -11.42 3.81 5.65
CA ALA A 324 -11.89 2.46 5.91
C ALA A 324 -10.69 1.53 6.15
N SER A 325 -10.78 0.66 7.18
CA SER A 325 -9.68 -0.25 7.51
C SER A 325 -9.36 -1.21 6.35
N PRO A 326 -8.11 -1.30 5.89
CA PRO A 326 -7.70 -2.26 4.88
C PRO A 326 -7.58 -3.70 5.42
N VAL A 327 -7.62 -3.87 6.74
CA VAL A 327 -7.52 -5.15 7.42
C VAL A 327 -8.91 -5.75 7.52
N GLN A 328 -9.10 -6.91 6.91
CA GLN A 328 -10.36 -7.63 7.04
C GLN A 328 -10.43 -8.24 8.44
N ARG A 329 -11.39 -7.77 9.25
CA ARG A 329 -11.72 -8.45 10.49
C ARG A 329 -12.22 -9.86 10.18
N ASP A 330 -11.72 -10.83 10.90
CA ASP A 330 -12.27 -12.19 10.79
C ASP A 330 -13.66 -12.20 11.43
N ARG A 331 -14.69 -12.26 10.58
CA ARG A 331 -16.10 -12.31 11.03
C ARG A 331 -16.37 -13.46 12.00
N THR A 332 -15.52 -14.47 12.03
CA THR A 332 -15.57 -15.60 12.96
C THR A 332 -15.05 -15.18 14.33
N GLU A 333 -13.96 -14.43 14.39
CA GLU A 333 -13.43 -13.84 15.63
C GLU A 333 -14.37 -12.77 16.17
N ASP A 334 -14.85 -11.84 15.34
CA ASP A 334 -15.87 -10.84 15.75
C ASP A 334 -17.14 -11.48 16.33
N ARG A 335 -17.60 -12.60 15.73
CA ARG A 335 -18.74 -13.34 16.27
C ARG A 335 -18.41 -14.06 17.58
N ALA A 336 -17.22 -14.62 17.70
CA ALA A 336 -16.75 -15.24 18.93
C ALA A 336 -16.60 -14.22 20.05
N ASP A 337 -16.06 -13.03 19.77
CA ASP A 337 -15.94 -11.95 20.73
C ASP A 337 -17.30 -11.41 21.15
N LYS A 338 -18.21 -11.17 20.21
CA LYS A 338 -19.60 -10.78 20.51
C LYS A 338 -20.33 -11.85 21.34
N LEU A 339 -20.11 -13.12 21.05
CA LEU A 339 -20.68 -14.22 21.84
C LEU A 339 -20.08 -14.25 23.24
N THR A 340 -18.77 -14.07 23.37
CA THR A 340 -18.08 -14.01 24.66
C THR A 340 -18.56 -12.80 25.48
N SER A 341 -18.69 -11.62 24.88
CA SER A 341 -19.24 -10.43 25.51
C SER A 341 -20.69 -10.65 25.99
N ALA A 342 -21.52 -11.28 25.16
CA ALA A 342 -22.89 -11.62 25.54
C ALA A 342 -22.94 -12.65 26.69
N GLN A 343 -22.06 -13.63 26.71
CA GLN A 343 -21.93 -14.60 27.79
C GLN A 343 -21.48 -13.96 29.11
N VAL A 344 -20.49 -13.06 29.05
CA VAL A 344 -20.00 -12.28 30.20
C VAL A 344 -21.15 -11.43 30.77
N PHE A 345 -21.88 -10.74 29.90
CA PHE A 345 -23.06 -9.96 30.30
C PHE A 345 -24.12 -10.84 30.99
N GLU A 346 -24.48 -11.98 30.39
CA GLU A 346 -25.47 -12.92 31.01
C GLU A 346 -25.00 -13.38 32.39
N ILE A 347 -23.73 -13.75 32.55
CA ILE A 347 -23.18 -14.18 33.85
C ILE A 347 -23.28 -13.06 34.88
N LEU A 348 -22.96 -11.81 34.51
CA LEU A 348 -23.00 -10.66 35.41
C LEU A 348 -24.45 -10.32 35.81
N ILE A 349 -25.42 -10.38 34.90
CA ILE A 349 -26.83 -10.20 35.20
C ILE A 349 -27.36 -11.31 36.13
N ARG A 350 -26.99 -12.55 35.88
CA ARG A 350 -27.34 -13.67 36.79
C ARG A 350 -26.74 -13.50 38.18
N SER A 351 -25.58 -12.89 38.26
CA SER A 351 -24.91 -12.53 39.52
C SER A 351 -25.47 -11.28 40.20
N ARG A 352 -26.57 -10.69 39.67
CA ARG A 352 -27.24 -9.49 40.16
C ARG A 352 -26.37 -8.24 40.14
N VAL A 353 -25.41 -8.12 39.22
CA VAL A 353 -24.70 -6.88 38.94
C VAL A 353 -25.66 -5.92 38.23
N ASP A 354 -25.52 -4.63 38.51
CA ASP A 354 -26.32 -3.59 37.83
C ASP A 354 -26.15 -3.71 36.30
N PRO A 355 -27.25 -3.70 35.53
CA PRO A 355 -27.20 -3.89 34.07
C PRO A 355 -26.29 -2.91 33.34
N LYS A 356 -26.18 -1.66 33.81
CA LYS A 356 -25.28 -0.66 33.22
C LYS A 356 -23.80 -1.02 33.45
N GLN A 357 -23.46 -1.42 34.67
CA GLN A 357 -22.11 -1.88 35.00
C GLN A 357 -21.78 -3.20 34.29
N ALA A 358 -22.75 -4.11 34.16
CA ALA A 358 -22.56 -5.36 33.46
C ALA A 358 -22.29 -5.14 31.96
N ALA A 359 -22.98 -4.18 31.31
CA ALA A 359 -22.76 -3.81 29.92
C ALA A 359 -21.37 -3.19 29.74
N GLU A 360 -20.97 -2.28 30.62
CA GLU A 360 -19.65 -1.65 30.61
C GLU A 360 -18.51 -2.67 30.72
N VAL A 361 -18.62 -3.62 31.69
CA VAL A 361 -17.63 -4.68 31.89
C VAL A 361 -17.60 -5.66 30.71
N ALA A 362 -18.75 -5.96 30.09
CA ALA A 362 -18.85 -6.81 28.93
C ALA A 362 -18.45 -6.11 27.61
N GLY A 363 -18.16 -4.81 27.64
CA GLY A 363 -17.86 -4.02 26.42
C GLY A 363 -19.06 -3.90 25.48
N LEU A 364 -20.29 -3.98 25.99
CA LEU A 364 -21.51 -3.85 25.23
C LEU A 364 -22.06 -2.42 25.36
N PRO A 365 -22.77 -1.92 24.33
CA PRO A 365 -23.45 -0.64 24.43
C PRO A 365 -24.50 -0.65 25.53
N GLU A 366 -24.85 0.55 26.04
CA GLU A 366 -25.92 0.70 27.00
C GLU A 366 -27.24 0.24 26.36
N MET A 367 -27.83 -0.83 26.90
CA MET A 367 -29.07 -1.42 26.39
C MET A 367 -30.21 -1.19 27.37
N GLU A 368 -31.39 -0.78 26.88
CA GLU A 368 -32.60 -0.80 27.68
C GLU A 368 -33.08 -2.23 27.88
N MET A 369 -33.10 -2.69 29.12
CA MET A 369 -33.64 -3.99 29.46
C MET A 369 -35.19 -3.96 29.42
N MET A 370 -35.77 -4.87 28.67
CA MET A 370 -37.20 -5.09 28.73
C MET A 370 -37.57 -5.62 30.13
N PRO A 371 -38.72 -5.16 30.73
CA PRO A 371 -39.15 -5.70 31.98
C PRO A 371 -39.34 -7.21 31.87
N GLU A 372 -38.98 -7.90 32.96
CA GLU A 372 -39.11 -9.35 33.04
C GLU A 372 -40.57 -9.75 32.73
N PRO A 373 -40.84 -10.72 31.82
CA PRO A 373 -42.19 -11.11 31.53
C PRO A 373 -42.85 -11.63 32.79
N GLU A 374 -44.07 -11.16 33.06
CA GLU A 374 -44.82 -11.62 34.20
C GLU A 374 -44.88 -13.14 34.23
N PRO A 375 -44.63 -13.77 35.39
CA PRO A 375 -44.70 -15.22 35.50
C PRO A 375 -46.05 -15.72 35.02
N ALA A 376 -46.05 -16.66 34.08
CA ALA A 376 -47.27 -17.26 33.57
C ALA A 376 -48.17 -17.73 34.74
N PRO A 377 -49.48 -17.45 34.71
CA PRO A 377 -50.36 -17.83 35.78
C PRO A 377 -50.23 -19.33 36.05
N VAL A 378 -49.94 -19.67 37.30
CA VAL A 378 -49.86 -21.07 37.75
C VAL A 378 -51.21 -21.70 37.49
N VAL A 379 -51.31 -22.52 36.45
CA VAL A 379 -52.50 -23.36 36.23
C VAL A 379 -52.52 -24.41 37.34
N VAL A 380 -53.25 -24.11 38.40
CA VAL A 380 -53.53 -25.11 39.46
C VAL A 380 -54.36 -26.21 38.80
N ALA A 381 -53.74 -27.36 38.66
CA ALA A 381 -54.46 -28.55 38.15
C ALA A 381 -55.74 -28.81 39.07
N PRO A 382 -56.91 -29.04 38.48
CA PRO A 382 -58.08 -29.36 39.27
C PRO A 382 -57.83 -30.62 40.11
N PRO A 383 -58.37 -30.68 41.34
CA PRO A 383 -58.17 -31.82 42.20
C PRO A 383 -58.71 -33.12 41.52
N PRO A 384 -58.04 -34.27 41.73
CA PRO A 384 -58.46 -35.53 41.13
C PRO A 384 -59.93 -35.85 41.50
N ALA A 385 -60.72 -36.18 40.50
CA ALA A 385 -62.10 -36.54 40.68
C ALA A 385 -62.20 -37.73 41.70
N GLN A 386 -63.04 -37.56 42.73
CA GLN A 386 -63.34 -38.63 43.66
C GLN A 386 -63.96 -39.81 42.91
N PRO A 387 -63.60 -41.09 43.22
CA PRO A 387 -64.26 -42.27 42.62
C PRO A 387 -65.74 -42.27 42.97
N GLY A 388 -66.57 -42.17 41.93
CA GLY A 388 -68.03 -42.24 42.11
C GLY A 388 -68.45 -43.58 42.70
N LEU A 389 -69.28 -43.49 43.76
CA LEU A 389 -70.05 -44.67 44.29
C LEU A 389 -70.86 -45.27 43.16
N ALA A 390 -70.73 -46.57 42.97
CA ALA A 390 -71.54 -47.34 42.05
C ALA A 390 -73.03 -47.23 42.39
N PRO A 391 -73.96 -47.11 41.47
CA PRO A 391 -75.38 -47.17 41.77
C PRO A 391 -75.80 -48.58 42.15
N ASP A 392 -76.59 -48.65 43.28
CA ASP A 392 -77.18 -49.91 43.75
C ASP A 392 -78.09 -50.57 42.69
N ASP A 393 -77.97 -51.90 42.62
CA ASP A 393 -78.82 -52.78 41.78
C ASP A 393 -80.29 -52.68 42.19
N GLU A 394 -81.15 -52.18 41.33
CA GLU A 394 -82.57 -52.38 41.44
C GLU A 394 -82.94 -53.79 41.01
N PRO A 395 -83.85 -54.54 41.78
CA PRO A 395 -84.25 -55.83 41.41
C PRO A 395 -85.36 -55.79 40.32
N VAL A 396 -85.19 -56.67 39.32
CA VAL A 396 -86.19 -56.95 38.26
C VAL A 396 -87.41 -57.70 38.84
N PRO A 397 -88.62 -57.22 38.56
CA PRO A 397 -89.81 -57.99 38.90
C PRO A 397 -90.13 -59.09 37.86
N ALA A 398 -90.72 -60.19 38.31
CA ALA A 398 -91.10 -61.49 37.74
C ALA A 398 -91.75 -61.49 36.37
#